data_64c0ee0719be371f985120a9ec4b9136
#
_entry.id   64c0ee0719be371f985120a9ec4b9136
#
_cell.length_a   1.000
_cell.length_b   1.000
_cell.length_c   1.000
_cell.angle_alpha   90.00
_cell.angle_beta   90.00
_cell.angle_gamma   90.00
#
_symmetry.space_group_name_H-M   'P 1'
#
loop_
_entity.id
_entity.type
_entity.pdbx_description
1 polymer ?
#
loop_
_entity_poly.entity_id
_entity_poly.type
_entity_poly.pdbx_seq_one_letter_code
_entity_poly.pdbx_strand_id
1 'polypeptide(L)'
;MGQDSATAVVSTRGAARVRAGHPWVYRPDVIRGPAHDAGDGGPSMVSVEDGRGKRLGWATWAARARLALRMIGRGNEPQPPRLTDLVDQRLGAALKLRLGMRLDRDAYRVAHAESDGLPGLVVDRYADAAVLQTTSVAMNAARAEIAEIVRARLDARVVVARDDGSARDFEDLPRFAGLLHGQESRIVYRLGENRLEADLLVDGKTGGFLDQADNQAALAALAPEGARCLDAFSYHGGFALALARQAGAGEVLAVDESEAAVARATANARRNGLTNLKVERANSFDLLRALESRGELYDVVVIDPPALAKRGGEAALATAARAYKELLLRGARLTRPGGLLCACSCSGRVTRAHWEEICTDALGDAGRAAHVLSRAGAGRDHPELAGVPETGHLKAWTYRIL
;
A
#
# COMPACT_ATOMS: atom_id res chain seq x y z
N MET A 1 10.04 40.51 -13.24
CA MET A 1 11.19 39.74 -13.72
C MET A 1 10.76 38.28 -13.70
N GLY A 2 10.50 37.70 -14.91
CA GLY A 2 10.16 36.29 -15.02
C GLY A 2 11.36 35.47 -14.53
N GLN A 3 11.16 34.67 -13.49
CA GLN A 3 12.13 33.63 -13.16
C GLN A 3 12.23 32.74 -14.41
N ASP A 4 13.40 32.71 -15.06
CA ASP A 4 13.71 31.70 -16.07
C ASP A 4 13.46 30.34 -15.40
N SER A 5 12.38 29.66 -15.80
CA SER A 5 12.03 28.40 -15.19
C SER A 5 13.12 27.40 -15.48
N ALA A 6 13.70 26.82 -14.44
CA ALA A 6 14.73 25.80 -14.57
C ALA A 6 14.26 24.68 -15.49
N THR A 7 15.10 24.24 -16.43
CA THR A 7 14.74 23.28 -17.46
C THR A 7 15.59 22.02 -17.37
N ALA A 8 14.94 20.86 -17.46
CA ALA A 8 15.57 19.57 -17.64
C ALA A 8 15.33 19.05 -19.06
N VAL A 9 16.38 18.59 -19.74
CA VAL A 9 16.33 18.01 -21.09
C VAL A 9 16.49 16.51 -20.99
N VAL A 10 15.57 15.76 -21.63
CA VAL A 10 15.56 14.31 -21.58
C VAL A 10 15.89 13.67 -22.93
N SER A 11 16.41 12.42 -22.87
CA SER A 11 16.71 11.61 -24.04
C SER A 11 15.45 11.26 -24.84
N THR A 12 15.64 10.77 -26.06
CA THR A 12 14.54 10.25 -26.90
C THR A 12 13.74 9.17 -26.15
N ARG A 13 14.42 8.28 -25.43
CA ARG A 13 13.80 7.21 -24.61
C ARG A 13 12.98 7.81 -23.46
N GLY A 14 13.53 8.77 -22.71
CA GLY A 14 12.83 9.48 -21.65
C GLY A 14 11.60 10.21 -22.16
N ALA A 15 11.75 10.94 -23.29
CA ALA A 15 10.65 11.64 -23.95
C ALA A 15 9.54 10.68 -24.43
N ALA A 16 9.90 9.54 -25.00
CA ALA A 16 8.92 8.52 -25.43
C ALA A 16 8.12 7.98 -24.23
N ARG A 17 8.79 7.70 -23.11
CA ARG A 17 8.14 7.25 -21.86
C ARG A 17 7.15 8.27 -21.34
N VAL A 18 7.53 9.54 -21.28
CA VAL A 18 6.63 10.64 -20.86
C VAL A 18 5.43 10.77 -21.79
N ARG A 19 5.65 10.71 -23.13
CA ARG A 19 4.56 10.76 -24.11
C ARG A 19 3.60 9.56 -24.01
N ALA A 20 4.12 8.38 -23.64
CA ALA A 20 3.32 7.19 -23.37
C ALA A 20 2.53 7.28 -22.05
N GLY A 21 2.68 8.35 -21.29
CA GLY A 21 1.91 8.58 -20.08
C GLY A 21 2.61 8.21 -18.79
N HIS A 22 3.82 7.65 -18.83
CA HIS A 22 4.54 7.27 -17.63
C HIS A 22 5.08 8.51 -16.90
N PRO A 23 4.90 8.67 -15.58
CA PRO A 23 5.29 9.87 -14.87
C PRO A 23 6.78 9.94 -14.50
N TRP A 24 7.57 8.85 -14.67
CA TRP A 24 8.93 8.77 -14.18
C TRP A 24 9.98 8.85 -15.29
N VAL A 25 11.02 9.69 -15.07
CA VAL A 25 12.23 9.72 -15.90
C VAL A 25 13.43 9.40 -15.01
N TYR A 26 14.14 8.35 -15.36
CA TYR A 26 15.33 7.92 -14.64
C TYR A 26 16.57 8.71 -15.05
N ARG A 27 17.57 8.79 -14.15
CA ARG A 27 18.80 9.56 -14.35
C ARG A 27 19.49 9.31 -15.70
N PRO A 28 19.65 8.06 -16.19
CA PRO A 28 20.28 7.82 -17.49
C PRO A 28 19.53 8.41 -18.69
N ASP A 29 18.26 8.80 -18.50
CA ASP A 29 17.44 9.43 -19.53
C ASP A 29 17.42 10.97 -19.42
N VAL A 30 18.17 11.57 -18.48
CA VAL A 30 18.34 13.02 -18.37
C VAL A 30 19.65 13.42 -19.02
N ILE A 31 19.58 14.26 -20.06
CA ILE A 31 20.74 14.80 -20.78
C ILE A 31 21.33 15.99 -20.03
N ARG A 32 20.46 16.90 -19.54
CA ARG A 32 20.83 18.13 -18.83
C ARG A 32 19.73 18.52 -17.85
N GLY A 33 20.11 19.13 -16.74
CA GLY A 33 19.20 19.70 -15.74
C GLY A 33 19.95 20.58 -14.75
N PRO A 34 19.25 21.24 -13.83
CA PRO A 34 19.87 22.04 -12.77
C PRO A 34 20.87 21.22 -11.95
N ALA A 35 21.96 21.86 -11.48
CA ALA A 35 22.94 21.21 -10.64
C ALA A 35 22.44 20.87 -9.24
N HIS A 36 21.45 21.64 -8.75
CA HIS A 36 20.86 21.54 -7.42
C HIS A 36 19.36 21.25 -7.51
N ASP A 37 18.80 20.72 -6.45
CA ASP A 37 17.36 20.50 -6.26
C ASP A 37 16.87 21.16 -4.96
N ALA A 38 15.62 20.95 -4.58
CA ALA A 38 15.02 21.56 -3.40
C ALA A 38 15.73 21.20 -2.08
N GLY A 39 16.44 20.08 -2.04
CA GLY A 39 17.26 19.68 -0.87
C GLY A 39 18.48 20.56 -0.66
N ASP A 40 19.02 21.13 -1.74
CA ASP A 40 20.21 21.99 -1.73
C ASP A 40 19.87 23.48 -2.06
N GLY A 41 18.61 23.89 -1.88
CA GLY A 41 18.15 25.25 -2.18
C GLY A 41 17.94 25.56 -3.67
N GLY A 42 17.96 24.53 -4.52
CA GLY A 42 17.64 24.62 -5.95
C GLY A 42 16.12 24.50 -6.22
N PRO A 43 15.72 24.33 -7.49
CA PRO A 43 14.31 24.28 -7.87
C PRO A 43 13.63 22.96 -7.41
N SER A 44 12.42 23.07 -6.85
CA SER A 44 11.56 21.91 -6.58
C SER A 44 10.89 21.39 -7.85
N MET A 45 10.63 22.27 -8.83
CA MET A 45 9.97 21.99 -10.10
C MET A 45 10.80 22.50 -11.28
N VAL A 46 10.74 21.75 -12.39
CA VAL A 46 11.43 22.09 -13.63
C VAL A 46 10.52 21.91 -14.84
N SER A 47 10.73 22.72 -15.89
CA SER A 47 10.22 22.41 -17.23
C SER A 47 10.96 21.21 -17.78
N VAL A 48 10.25 20.30 -18.45
CA VAL A 48 10.85 19.12 -19.10
C VAL A 48 10.74 19.25 -20.60
N GLU A 49 11.87 19.15 -21.30
CA GLU A 49 11.96 19.23 -22.74
C GLU A 49 12.63 18.00 -23.34
N ASP A 50 12.29 17.65 -24.58
CA ASP A 50 13.03 16.67 -25.35
C ASP A 50 14.33 17.27 -25.95
N GLY A 51 15.17 16.43 -26.53
CA GLY A 51 16.45 16.86 -27.14
C GLY A 51 16.33 17.83 -28.32
N ARG A 52 15.09 18.13 -28.78
CA ARG A 52 14.79 19.10 -29.84
C ARG A 52 14.20 20.41 -29.28
N GLY A 53 14.16 20.57 -27.96
CA GLY A 53 13.58 21.74 -27.29
C GLY A 53 12.04 21.72 -27.24
N LYS A 54 11.38 20.62 -27.60
CA LYS A 54 9.93 20.51 -27.48
C LYS A 54 9.56 20.20 -26.04
N ARG A 55 8.72 21.08 -25.45
CA ARG A 55 8.24 20.90 -24.07
C ARG A 55 7.37 19.64 -23.93
N LEU A 56 7.62 18.89 -22.87
CA LEU A 56 6.89 17.67 -22.47
C LEU A 56 5.97 17.93 -21.28
N GLY A 57 6.25 18.95 -20.46
CA GLY A 57 5.46 19.30 -19.28
C GLY A 57 6.31 19.81 -18.13
N TRP A 58 5.81 19.59 -16.91
CA TRP A 58 6.46 19.97 -15.66
C TRP A 58 6.72 18.73 -14.81
N ALA A 59 7.81 18.74 -14.05
CA ALA A 59 8.16 17.65 -13.14
C ALA A 59 8.74 18.21 -11.84
N THR A 60 8.63 17.44 -10.75
CA THR A 60 9.53 17.61 -9.60
C THR A 60 10.92 17.11 -9.98
N TRP A 61 11.94 17.72 -9.41
CA TRP A 61 13.34 17.50 -9.74
C TRP A 61 14.13 16.94 -8.55
N ALA A 62 14.95 15.93 -8.80
CA ALA A 62 15.90 15.37 -7.86
C ALA A 62 17.27 15.25 -8.55
N ALA A 63 18.21 16.14 -8.22
CA ALA A 63 19.46 16.34 -8.97
C ALA A 63 20.41 15.13 -8.95
N ARG A 64 20.39 14.32 -7.90
CA ARG A 64 21.31 13.17 -7.70
C ARG A 64 20.60 11.82 -7.69
N ALA A 65 19.27 11.80 -7.58
CA ALA A 65 18.51 10.58 -7.43
C ALA A 65 18.50 9.71 -8.71
N ARG A 66 18.37 8.42 -8.52
CA ARG A 66 18.16 7.46 -9.61
C ARG A 66 16.88 7.76 -10.39
N LEU A 67 15.80 8.14 -9.70
CA LEU A 67 14.56 8.64 -10.27
C LEU A 67 14.62 10.18 -10.27
N ALA A 68 15.03 10.76 -11.40
CA ALA A 68 15.40 12.16 -11.51
C ALA A 68 14.22 13.12 -11.68
N LEU A 69 13.17 12.68 -12.40
CA LEU A 69 12.00 13.49 -12.68
C LEU A 69 10.73 12.70 -12.41
N ARG A 70 9.78 13.35 -11.73
CA ARG A 70 8.40 12.88 -11.56
C ARG A 70 7.46 13.91 -12.18
N MET A 71 6.81 13.55 -13.28
CA MET A 71 5.92 14.47 -14.02
C MET A 71 4.73 14.88 -13.15
N ILE A 72 4.46 16.17 -13.09
CA ILE A 72 3.33 16.80 -12.38
C ILE A 72 2.38 17.56 -13.30
N GLY A 73 2.77 17.78 -14.54
CA GLY A 73 1.96 18.39 -15.59
C GLY A 73 2.44 17.93 -16.95
N ARG A 74 1.61 18.03 -17.98
CA ARG A 74 1.91 17.51 -19.33
C ARG A 74 1.75 18.57 -20.39
N GLY A 75 2.54 18.44 -21.46
CA GLY A 75 2.44 19.27 -22.64
C GLY A 75 2.62 20.74 -22.32
N ASN A 76 1.65 21.56 -22.73
CA ASN A 76 1.67 23.00 -22.57
C ASN A 76 0.89 23.51 -21.33
N GLU A 77 0.59 22.63 -20.37
CA GLU A 77 0.01 23.06 -19.11
C GLU A 77 0.85 24.20 -18.49
N PRO A 78 0.22 25.24 -17.90
CA PRO A 78 0.94 26.32 -17.26
C PRO A 78 1.77 25.76 -16.09
N GLN A 79 2.86 26.43 -15.78
CA GLN A 79 3.63 26.10 -14.58
C GLN A 79 2.75 26.33 -13.35
N PRO A 80 2.69 25.37 -12.42
CA PRO A 80 2.09 25.63 -11.12
C PRO A 80 2.86 26.74 -10.41
N PRO A 81 2.19 27.72 -9.78
CA PRO A 81 2.86 28.86 -9.15
C PRO A 81 3.83 28.40 -8.04
N ARG A 82 3.39 27.42 -7.23
CA ARG A 82 4.20 26.76 -6.18
C ARG A 82 3.85 25.29 -6.12
N LEU A 83 4.81 24.45 -5.64
CA LEU A 83 4.54 23.04 -5.42
C LEU A 83 3.43 22.83 -4.38
N THR A 84 3.40 23.62 -3.32
CA THR A 84 2.40 23.55 -2.25
C THR A 84 0.99 23.94 -2.70
N ASP A 85 0.85 24.90 -3.63
CA ASP A 85 -0.45 25.24 -4.23
C ASP A 85 -1.00 24.06 -5.06
N LEU A 86 -0.10 23.38 -5.81
CA LEU A 86 -0.44 22.17 -6.54
C LEU A 86 -0.87 21.05 -5.57
N VAL A 87 -0.13 20.88 -4.48
CA VAL A 87 -0.45 19.87 -3.45
C VAL A 87 -1.83 20.16 -2.85
N ASP A 88 -2.12 21.40 -2.47
CA ASP A 88 -3.39 21.79 -1.89
C ASP A 88 -4.57 21.51 -2.84
N GLN A 89 -4.42 21.91 -4.11
CA GLN A 89 -5.44 21.68 -5.14
C GLN A 89 -5.70 20.19 -5.35
N ARG A 90 -4.63 19.38 -5.53
CA ARG A 90 -4.74 17.95 -5.85
C ARG A 90 -5.16 17.11 -4.65
N LEU A 91 -4.72 17.47 -3.46
CA LEU A 91 -5.18 16.83 -2.22
C LEU A 91 -6.68 17.06 -2.03
N GLY A 92 -7.17 18.28 -2.31
CA GLY A 92 -8.61 18.57 -2.29
C GLY A 92 -9.40 17.72 -3.28
N ALA A 93 -8.88 17.53 -4.51
CA ALA A 93 -9.50 16.68 -5.53
C ALA A 93 -9.48 15.19 -5.11
N ALA A 94 -8.35 14.71 -4.57
CA ALA A 94 -8.20 13.35 -4.08
C ALA A 94 -9.15 13.06 -2.91
N LEU A 95 -9.27 13.98 -1.96
CA LEU A 95 -10.23 13.88 -0.85
C LEU A 95 -11.67 13.81 -1.36
N LYS A 96 -12.05 14.69 -2.30
CA LYS A 96 -13.40 14.68 -2.91
C LYS A 96 -13.70 13.34 -3.58
N LEU A 97 -12.70 12.74 -4.26
CA LEU A 97 -12.85 11.42 -4.86
C LEU A 97 -13.17 10.36 -3.79
N ARG A 98 -12.42 10.32 -2.67
CA ARG A 98 -12.63 9.33 -1.59
C ARG A 98 -13.98 9.53 -0.89
N LEU A 99 -14.37 10.76 -0.64
CA LEU A 99 -15.70 11.04 -0.09
C LEU A 99 -16.84 10.55 -1.01
N GLY A 100 -16.67 10.68 -2.33
CA GLY A 100 -17.60 10.15 -3.32
C GLY A 100 -17.71 8.63 -3.34
N MET A 101 -16.70 7.90 -2.87
CA MET A 101 -16.69 6.44 -2.79
C MET A 101 -17.59 5.87 -1.68
N ARG A 102 -18.03 6.71 -0.73
CA ARG A 102 -18.87 6.30 0.41
C ARG A 102 -18.30 5.09 1.15
N LEU A 103 -17.02 5.18 1.53
CA LEU A 103 -16.32 4.12 2.24
C LEU A 103 -16.95 3.92 3.62
N ASP A 104 -17.29 2.68 3.98
CA ASP A 104 -17.77 2.37 5.33
C ASP A 104 -16.60 2.22 6.31
N ARG A 105 -15.82 3.30 6.44
CA ARG A 105 -14.67 3.39 7.34
C ARG A 105 -14.23 4.85 7.50
N ASP A 106 -13.55 5.16 8.59
CA ASP A 106 -12.93 6.47 8.84
C ASP A 106 -11.40 6.43 8.74
N ALA A 107 -10.83 5.26 8.37
CA ALA A 107 -9.43 5.12 8.02
C ALA A 107 -9.30 4.69 6.55
N TYR A 108 -8.61 5.52 5.76
CA TYR A 108 -8.44 5.30 4.32
C TYR A 108 -7.30 6.15 3.76
N ARG A 109 -6.78 5.75 2.60
CA ARG A 109 -5.80 6.53 1.84
C ARG A 109 -6.48 7.72 1.16
N VAL A 110 -6.06 8.92 1.53
CA VAL A 110 -6.53 10.17 0.95
C VAL A 110 -5.79 10.50 -0.35
N ALA A 111 -4.45 10.35 -0.34
CA ALA A 111 -3.62 10.58 -1.51
C ALA A 111 -2.68 9.41 -1.76
N HIS A 112 -2.72 8.86 -2.98
CA HIS A 112 -1.94 7.70 -3.44
C HIS A 112 -0.90 8.11 -4.49
N ALA A 113 0.00 8.99 -4.10
CA ALA A 113 1.16 9.45 -4.87
C ALA A 113 0.84 9.74 -6.35
N GLU A 114 1.48 9.06 -7.28
CA GLU A 114 1.35 9.25 -8.72
C GLU A 114 -0.10 9.10 -9.21
N SER A 115 -0.87 8.25 -8.57
CA SER A 115 -2.27 7.99 -8.97
C SER A 115 -3.20 9.18 -8.72
N ASP A 116 -2.85 10.04 -7.76
CA ASP A 116 -3.57 11.29 -7.49
C ASP A 116 -2.82 12.53 -8.03
N GLY A 117 -1.80 12.30 -8.87
CA GLY A 117 -0.98 13.37 -9.43
C GLY A 117 -0.10 14.10 -8.40
N LEU A 118 0.14 13.46 -7.25
CA LEU A 118 0.97 13.94 -6.15
C LEU A 118 2.23 13.06 -5.99
N PRO A 119 3.10 12.95 -7.03
CA PRO A 119 4.17 12.00 -7.05
C PRO A 119 5.10 12.15 -5.84
N GLY A 120 5.29 11.05 -5.13
CA GLY A 120 6.11 11.02 -3.93
C GLY A 120 5.41 11.52 -2.66
N LEU A 121 4.11 11.76 -2.68
CA LEU A 121 3.31 12.09 -1.49
C LEU A 121 2.21 11.04 -1.27
N VAL A 122 2.22 10.42 -0.09
CA VAL A 122 1.14 9.58 0.40
C VAL A 122 0.51 10.25 1.61
N VAL A 123 -0.81 10.25 1.68
CA VAL A 123 -1.57 10.73 2.85
C VAL A 123 -2.62 9.71 3.21
N ASP A 124 -2.57 9.22 4.45
CA ASP A 124 -3.56 8.33 5.04
C ASP A 124 -4.31 9.04 6.17
N ARG A 125 -5.61 8.83 6.24
CA ARG A 125 -6.46 9.27 7.34
C ARG A 125 -6.69 8.11 8.30
N TYR A 126 -6.70 8.39 9.59
CA TYR A 126 -7.12 7.50 10.68
C TYR A 126 -8.02 8.28 11.64
N ALA A 127 -9.33 8.17 11.49
CA ALA A 127 -10.32 8.97 12.22
C ALA A 127 -10.03 10.49 12.13
N ASP A 128 -9.60 11.11 13.21
CA ASP A 128 -9.21 12.53 13.31
C ASP A 128 -7.70 12.77 13.19
N ALA A 129 -6.95 11.77 12.77
CA ALA A 129 -5.50 11.87 12.54
C ALA A 129 -5.15 11.66 11.06
N ALA A 130 -4.02 12.22 10.65
CA ALA A 130 -3.43 12.03 9.34
C ALA A 130 -1.97 11.55 9.44
N VAL A 131 -1.59 10.66 8.52
CA VAL A 131 -0.20 10.24 8.36
C VAL A 131 0.24 10.61 6.96
N LEU A 132 1.39 11.26 6.85
CA LEU A 132 1.98 11.60 5.56
C LEU A 132 3.33 10.90 5.37
N GLN A 133 3.62 10.55 4.11
CA GLN A 133 4.92 10.07 3.68
C GLN A 133 5.39 10.91 2.49
N THR A 134 6.59 11.47 2.61
CA THR A 134 7.26 12.24 1.55
C THR A 134 8.43 11.43 1.01
N THR A 135 8.27 10.84 -0.18
CA THR A 135 9.25 9.92 -0.77
C THR A 135 10.04 10.53 -1.92
N SER A 136 9.91 11.84 -2.15
CA SER A 136 10.70 12.61 -3.14
C SER A 136 11.36 13.82 -2.48
N VAL A 137 12.50 14.26 -3.05
CA VAL A 137 13.25 15.44 -2.55
C VAL A 137 12.34 16.67 -2.48
N ALA A 138 11.56 16.94 -3.52
CA ALA A 138 10.67 18.10 -3.57
C ALA A 138 9.57 18.06 -2.50
N MET A 139 8.91 16.90 -2.31
CA MET A 139 7.89 16.75 -1.27
C MET A 139 8.49 16.78 0.14
N ASN A 140 9.69 16.20 0.33
CA ASN A 140 10.40 16.25 1.60
C ASN A 140 10.82 17.68 1.99
N ALA A 141 11.30 18.48 1.03
CA ALA A 141 11.66 19.89 1.29
C ALA A 141 10.44 20.73 1.71
N ALA A 142 9.26 20.43 1.16
CA ALA A 142 8.00 21.11 1.46
C ALA A 142 7.21 20.44 2.61
N ARG A 143 7.75 19.44 3.30
CA ARG A 143 7.01 18.59 4.28
C ARG A 143 6.24 19.39 5.33
N ALA A 144 6.85 20.43 5.90
CA ALA A 144 6.21 21.24 6.93
C ALA A 144 4.98 21.98 6.40
N GLU A 145 5.08 22.61 5.22
CA GLU A 145 3.94 23.27 4.56
C GLU A 145 2.86 22.26 4.16
N ILE A 146 3.27 21.10 3.62
CA ILE A 146 2.35 20.01 3.28
C ILE A 146 1.61 19.50 4.51
N ALA A 147 2.27 19.38 5.67
CA ALA A 147 1.63 18.96 6.91
C ALA A 147 0.51 19.93 7.33
N GLU A 148 0.71 21.24 7.19
CA GLU A 148 -0.32 22.23 7.49
C GLU A 148 -1.48 22.18 6.48
N ILE A 149 -1.21 21.94 5.19
CA ILE A 149 -2.24 21.72 4.17
C ILE A 149 -3.07 20.47 4.53
N VAL A 150 -2.41 19.35 4.86
CA VAL A 150 -3.06 18.10 5.25
C VAL A 150 -3.92 18.32 6.50
N ARG A 151 -3.36 18.98 7.53
CA ARG A 151 -4.07 19.30 8.77
C ARG A 151 -5.35 20.08 8.50
N ALA A 152 -5.25 21.14 7.71
CA ALA A 152 -6.39 22.01 7.40
C ALA A 152 -7.45 21.30 6.52
N ARG A 153 -7.02 20.53 5.50
CA ARG A 153 -7.93 19.85 4.58
C ARG A 153 -8.69 18.68 5.22
N LEU A 154 -8.08 18.01 6.19
CA LEU A 154 -8.67 16.85 6.85
C LEU A 154 -9.26 17.18 8.22
N ASP A 155 -9.14 18.45 8.68
CA ASP A 155 -9.46 18.84 10.06
C ASP A 155 -8.79 17.87 11.07
N ALA A 156 -7.50 17.64 10.85
CA ALA A 156 -6.79 16.62 11.60
C ALA A 156 -6.27 17.18 12.94
N ARG A 157 -6.61 16.51 14.04
CA ARG A 157 -6.11 16.82 15.39
C ARG A 157 -4.64 16.40 15.54
N VAL A 158 -4.22 15.37 14.80
CA VAL A 158 -2.86 14.83 14.82
C VAL A 158 -2.35 14.67 13.40
N VAL A 159 -1.11 15.07 13.15
CA VAL A 159 -0.41 14.83 11.89
C VAL A 159 0.94 14.16 12.19
N VAL A 160 1.16 13.01 11.59
CA VAL A 160 2.38 12.19 11.76
C VAL A 160 3.11 12.10 10.42
N ALA A 161 4.43 12.26 10.43
CA ALA A 161 5.26 11.85 9.29
C ALA A 161 5.78 10.43 9.51
N ARG A 162 5.66 9.58 8.49
CA ARG A 162 6.20 8.22 8.43
C ARG A 162 7.13 8.07 7.22
N ASP A 163 8.17 8.89 7.25
CA ASP A 163 9.24 8.94 6.25
C ASP A 163 10.37 7.92 6.54
N ASP A 164 10.02 6.77 7.11
CA ASP A 164 10.91 5.68 7.50
C ASP A 164 10.94 4.51 6.50
N GLY A 165 10.11 4.57 5.47
CA GLY A 165 10.00 3.54 4.43
C GLY A 165 11.19 3.51 3.47
N SER A 166 11.47 2.30 2.90
CA SER A 166 12.58 2.09 1.96
C SER A 166 12.43 2.78 0.59
N ALA A 167 11.26 3.34 0.29
CA ALA A 167 11.06 4.15 -0.92
C ALA A 167 11.93 5.41 -0.95
N ARG A 168 12.33 5.91 0.21
CA ARG A 168 13.23 7.06 0.35
C ARG A 168 14.66 6.79 -0.10
N ASP A 169 15.08 5.51 -0.07
CA ASP A 169 16.43 5.10 -0.53
C ASP A 169 16.63 5.36 -2.05
N PHE A 170 15.55 5.52 -2.83
CA PHE A 170 15.64 5.86 -4.26
C PHE A 170 16.09 7.30 -4.54
N GLU A 171 15.93 8.19 -3.56
CA GLU A 171 16.29 9.59 -3.67
C GLU A 171 17.26 10.03 -2.55
N ASP A 172 17.95 9.07 -1.91
CA ASP A 172 18.95 9.28 -0.85
C ASP A 172 18.45 10.16 0.31
N LEU A 173 17.15 10.05 0.62
CA LEU A 173 16.52 10.83 1.67
C LEU A 173 16.71 10.19 3.05
N PRO A 174 17.04 10.97 4.09
CA PRO A 174 17.14 10.45 5.45
C PRO A 174 15.81 9.98 5.96
N ARG A 175 15.79 8.89 6.74
CA ARG A 175 14.58 8.37 7.38
C ARG A 175 14.15 9.25 8.52
N PHE A 176 12.85 9.43 8.67
CA PHE A 176 12.24 10.21 9.73
C PHE A 176 10.86 9.65 10.09
N ALA A 177 10.57 9.57 11.39
CA ALA A 177 9.23 9.36 11.91
C ALA A 177 9.02 10.32 13.09
N GLY A 178 7.89 11.01 13.12
CA GLY A 178 7.62 11.97 14.18
C GLY A 178 6.26 12.65 14.05
N LEU A 179 5.80 13.19 15.18
CA LEU A 179 4.65 14.08 15.22
C LEU A 179 5.01 15.42 14.56
N LEU A 180 4.21 15.86 13.62
CA LEU A 180 4.29 17.19 13.02
C LEU A 180 3.26 18.13 13.65
N HIS A 181 2.14 17.57 14.15
CA HIS A 181 1.12 18.28 14.88
C HIS A 181 0.42 17.35 15.89
N GLY A 182 -0.05 17.89 17.00
CA GLY A 182 -0.72 17.13 18.07
C GLY A 182 0.27 16.48 19.05
N GLN A 183 -0.24 15.63 19.96
CA GLN A 183 0.53 15.06 21.06
C GLN A 183 0.40 13.53 21.18
N GLU A 184 -0.58 12.93 20.53
CA GLU A 184 -0.87 11.50 20.62
C GLU A 184 -0.65 10.81 19.29
N SER A 185 -0.01 9.63 19.31
CA SER A 185 0.17 8.78 18.12
C SER A 185 -0.78 7.58 18.09
N ARG A 186 -1.39 7.24 19.23
CA ARG A 186 -2.34 6.13 19.34
C ARG A 186 -3.73 6.57 19.00
N ILE A 187 -4.28 6.00 17.94
CA ILE A 187 -5.58 6.38 17.40
C ILE A 187 -6.46 5.14 17.28
N VAL A 188 -7.72 5.29 17.68
CA VAL A 188 -8.77 4.29 17.42
C VAL A 188 -9.52 4.73 16.19
N TYR A 189 -9.59 3.82 15.22
CA TYR A 189 -10.25 4.03 13.92
C TYR A 189 -11.22 2.90 13.60
N ARG A 190 -12.08 3.10 12.61
CA ARG A 190 -13.15 2.18 12.22
C ARG A 190 -12.91 1.60 10.82
N LEU A 191 -13.07 0.27 10.68
CA LEU A 191 -13.20 -0.45 9.40
C LEU A 191 -14.49 -1.28 9.46
N GLY A 192 -15.50 -0.92 8.67
CA GLY A 192 -16.86 -1.46 8.84
C GLY A 192 -17.36 -1.16 10.26
N GLU A 193 -17.86 -2.16 10.96
CA GLU A 193 -18.28 -2.06 12.37
C GLU A 193 -17.13 -2.24 13.36
N ASN A 194 -15.94 -2.67 12.91
CA ASN A 194 -14.83 -2.94 13.81
C ASN A 194 -14.05 -1.67 14.17
N ARG A 195 -13.71 -1.55 15.44
CA ARG A 195 -12.82 -0.52 15.98
C ARG A 195 -11.44 -1.10 16.21
N LEU A 196 -10.44 -0.58 15.51
CA LEU A 196 -9.05 -0.96 15.64
C LEU A 196 -8.26 0.18 16.24
N GLU A 197 -7.18 -0.14 16.94
CA GLU A 197 -6.20 0.83 17.41
C GLU A 197 -4.90 0.67 16.63
N ALA A 198 -4.27 1.78 16.31
CA ALA A 198 -2.92 1.84 15.79
C ALA A 198 -2.10 2.90 16.52
N ASP A 199 -0.81 2.63 16.66
CA ASP A 199 0.20 3.64 17.00
C ASP A 199 0.85 4.12 15.69
N LEU A 200 0.48 5.31 15.26
CA LEU A 200 0.88 5.87 13.97
C LEU A 200 2.39 6.14 13.84
N LEU A 201 3.13 6.15 14.96
CA LEU A 201 4.59 6.31 14.98
C LEU A 201 5.35 4.98 14.90
N VAL A 202 4.76 3.89 15.38
CA VAL A 202 5.47 2.63 15.62
C VAL A 202 4.97 1.50 14.73
N ASP A 203 3.66 1.42 14.51
CA ASP A 203 3.04 0.31 13.80
C ASP A 203 3.41 0.29 12.31
N GLY A 204 3.31 -0.88 11.69
CA GLY A 204 3.71 -1.11 10.30
C GLY A 204 2.98 -0.23 9.28
N LYS A 205 3.61 0.03 8.15
CA LYS A 205 3.15 0.99 7.13
C LYS A 205 2.93 2.39 7.76
N THR A 206 1.71 2.89 7.71
CA THR A 206 1.29 4.18 8.30
C THR A 206 0.49 4.00 9.58
N GLY A 207 0.37 2.76 10.10
CA GLY A 207 -0.43 2.39 11.27
C GLY A 207 -1.24 1.11 11.05
N GLY A 208 -1.68 0.84 9.81
CA GLY A 208 -2.45 -0.35 9.44
C GLY A 208 -2.41 -0.65 7.95
N PHE A 209 -2.97 -1.80 7.59
CA PHE A 209 -3.04 -2.26 6.20
C PHE A 209 -4.36 -1.81 5.55
N LEU A 210 -4.51 -0.49 5.32
CA LEU A 210 -5.72 0.11 4.77
C LEU A 210 -6.04 -0.40 3.36
N ASP A 211 -5.02 -0.78 2.61
CA ASP A 211 -5.14 -1.36 1.27
C ASP A 211 -5.90 -2.71 1.25
N GLN A 212 -6.00 -3.41 2.38
CA GLN A 212 -6.75 -4.66 2.53
C GLN A 212 -8.20 -4.47 3.01
N ALA A 213 -8.63 -3.28 3.38
CA ALA A 213 -9.93 -3.06 4.00
C ALA A 213 -11.12 -3.53 3.14
N ASP A 214 -11.10 -3.26 1.82
CA ASP A 214 -12.16 -3.75 0.91
C ASP A 214 -12.09 -5.27 0.73
N ASN A 215 -10.88 -5.89 0.75
CA ASN A 215 -10.71 -7.34 0.65
C ASN A 215 -11.20 -8.06 1.92
N GLN A 216 -10.96 -7.48 3.10
CA GLN A 216 -11.46 -7.97 4.39
C GLN A 216 -12.99 -8.03 4.39
N ALA A 217 -13.65 -6.93 4.00
CA ALA A 217 -15.10 -6.86 3.91
C ALA A 217 -15.67 -7.83 2.86
N ALA A 218 -15.04 -7.90 1.67
CA ALA A 218 -15.49 -8.79 0.60
C ALA A 218 -15.37 -10.28 0.96
N LEU A 219 -14.26 -10.67 1.62
CA LEU A 219 -14.09 -12.05 2.07
C LEU A 219 -15.10 -12.42 3.17
N ALA A 220 -15.32 -11.52 4.13
CA ALA A 220 -16.29 -11.74 5.21
C ALA A 220 -17.73 -11.88 4.67
N ALA A 221 -18.08 -11.12 3.61
CA ALA A 221 -19.38 -11.24 2.96
C ALA A 221 -19.59 -12.56 2.19
N LEU A 222 -18.51 -13.26 1.82
CA LEU A 222 -18.56 -14.57 1.14
C LEU A 222 -18.50 -15.74 2.13
N ALA A 223 -18.03 -15.52 3.35
CA ALA A 223 -17.85 -16.56 4.35
C ALA A 223 -19.22 -17.09 4.84
N PRO A 224 -19.36 -18.42 5.03
CA PRO A 224 -20.60 -18.98 5.59
C PRO A 224 -20.80 -18.54 7.04
N GLU A 225 -22.03 -18.41 7.46
CA GLU A 225 -22.37 -18.21 8.87
C GLU A 225 -21.90 -19.43 9.70
N GLY A 226 -21.35 -19.19 10.88
CA GLY A 226 -20.78 -20.23 11.73
C GLY A 226 -19.46 -20.82 11.24
N ALA A 227 -18.83 -20.24 10.23
CA ALA A 227 -17.58 -20.72 9.63
C ALA A 227 -16.44 -20.84 10.65
N ARG A 228 -15.64 -21.88 10.50
CA ARG A 228 -14.33 -22.01 11.17
C ARG A 228 -13.26 -21.38 10.28
N CYS A 229 -12.59 -20.34 10.77
CA CYS A 229 -11.67 -19.52 9.99
C CYS A 229 -10.23 -19.54 10.52
N LEU A 230 -9.27 -19.47 9.60
CA LEU A 230 -7.85 -19.29 9.90
C LEU A 230 -7.32 -18.04 9.19
N ASP A 231 -6.75 -17.10 9.94
CA ASP A 231 -6.05 -15.92 9.43
C ASP A 231 -4.56 -16.05 9.80
N ALA A 232 -3.77 -16.57 8.87
CA ALA A 232 -2.33 -16.69 9.02
C ALA A 232 -1.65 -15.39 8.55
N PHE A 233 -0.77 -14.83 9.35
CA PHE A 233 -0.16 -13.50 9.20
C PHE A 233 -1.14 -12.35 9.50
N SER A 234 -1.89 -12.48 10.59
CA SER A 234 -3.04 -11.63 10.89
C SER A 234 -2.70 -10.18 11.23
N TYR A 235 -1.44 -9.87 11.59
CA TYR A 235 -1.00 -8.55 12.04
C TYR A 235 -1.92 -8.02 13.17
N HIS A 236 -2.60 -6.90 12.99
CA HIS A 236 -3.54 -6.31 13.96
C HIS A 236 -4.96 -6.95 13.93
N GLY A 237 -5.13 -8.03 13.16
CA GLY A 237 -6.35 -8.80 13.08
C GLY A 237 -7.38 -8.30 12.06
N GLY A 238 -6.97 -7.60 11.01
CA GLY A 238 -7.93 -7.00 10.06
C GLY A 238 -8.89 -8.00 9.43
N PHE A 239 -8.40 -9.08 8.83
CA PHE A 239 -9.23 -10.16 8.28
C PHE A 239 -9.96 -10.92 9.40
N ALA A 240 -9.25 -11.27 10.47
CA ALA A 240 -9.82 -12.04 11.59
C ALA A 240 -11.01 -11.33 12.24
N LEU A 241 -10.91 -10.01 12.49
CA LEU A 241 -12.01 -9.21 13.05
C LEU A 241 -13.20 -9.12 12.10
N ALA A 242 -12.94 -8.95 10.79
CA ALA A 242 -14.01 -8.93 9.78
C ALA A 242 -14.75 -10.27 9.71
N LEU A 243 -14.02 -11.39 9.70
CA LEU A 243 -14.58 -12.74 9.71
C LEU A 243 -15.36 -13.02 11.00
N ALA A 244 -14.79 -12.67 12.17
CA ALA A 244 -15.43 -12.93 13.45
C ALA A 244 -16.75 -12.17 13.64
N ARG A 245 -16.85 -10.95 13.12
CA ARG A 245 -18.05 -10.10 13.24
C ARG A 245 -18.97 -10.20 12.04
N GLN A 246 -18.47 -9.82 10.85
CA GLN A 246 -19.32 -9.62 9.67
C GLN A 246 -19.81 -10.93 9.06
N ALA A 247 -18.98 -11.98 9.13
CA ALA A 247 -19.38 -13.30 8.67
C ALA A 247 -20.13 -14.12 9.73
N GLY A 248 -20.23 -13.64 10.98
CA GLY A 248 -20.79 -14.43 12.07
C GLY A 248 -20.04 -15.76 12.29
N ALA A 249 -18.71 -15.77 12.08
CA ALA A 249 -17.90 -16.97 12.18
C ALA A 249 -18.08 -17.68 13.54
N GLY A 250 -18.11 -19.01 13.53
CA GLY A 250 -18.19 -19.82 14.75
C GLY A 250 -16.90 -19.74 15.56
N GLU A 251 -15.76 -19.84 14.90
CA GLU A 251 -14.43 -19.74 15.51
C GLU A 251 -13.43 -19.13 14.52
N VAL A 252 -12.63 -18.18 14.97
CA VAL A 252 -11.53 -17.61 14.19
C VAL A 252 -10.21 -17.78 14.92
N LEU A 253 -9.23 -18.41 14.28
CA LEU A 253 -7.84 -18.45 14.74
C LEU A 253 -7.02 -17.44 13.94
N ALA A 254 -6.53 -16.40 14.62
CA ALA A 254 -5.62 -15.40 14.07
C ALA A 254 -4.20 -15.66 14.56
N VAL A 255 -3.22 -15.63 13.65
CA VAL A 255 -1.83 -15.98 13.97
C VAL A 255 -0.88 -14.93 13.42
N ASP A 256 0.09 -14.52 14.24
CA ASP A 256 1.21 -13.69 13.83
C ASP A 256 2.47 -14.05 14.63
N GLU A 257 3.64 -13.85 14.04
CA GLU A 257 4.92 -14.11 14.71
C GLU A 257 5.30 -12.96 15.66
N SER A 258 4.86 -11.74 15.35
CA SER A 258 5.15 -10.53 16.10
C SER A 258 4.35 -10.47 17.41
N GLU A 259 5.05 -10.43 18.54
CA GLU A 259 4.43 -10.26 19.86
C GLU A 259 3.58 -8.97 19.95
N ALA A 260 4.09 -7.88 19.38
CA ALA A 260 3.38 -6.60 19.35
C ALA A 260 2.09 -6.68 18.49
N ALA A 261 2.13 -7.37 17.35
CA ALA A 261 0.97 -7.58 16.51
C ALA A 261 -0.09 -8.44 17.23
N VAL A 262 0.31 -9.53 17.86
CA VAL A 262 -0.56 -10.41 18.65
C VAL A 262 -1.21 -9.66 19.82
N ALA A 263 -0.44 -8.87 20.56
CA ALA A 263 -0.97 -8.04 21.63
C ALA A 263 -2.00 -7.03 21.12
N ARG A 264 -1.73 -6.37 19.98
CA ARG A 264 -2.64 -5.42 19.33
C ARG A 264 -3.90 -6.10 18.81
N ALA A 265 -3.78 -7.23 18.11
CA ALA A 265 -4.93 -8.00 17.63
C ALA A 265 -5.82 -8.48 18.79
N THR A 266 -5.22 -8.96 19.89
CA THR A 266 -5.94 -9.35 21.12
C THR A 266 -6.68 -8.16 21.73
N ALA A 267 -6.04 -6.99 21.82
CA ALA A 267 -6.67 -5.78 22.31
C ALA A 267 -7.84 -5.34 21.41
N ASN A 268 -7.67 -5.42 20.10
CA ASN A 268 -8.70 -5.14 19.12
C ASN A 268 -9.89 -6.12 19.23
N ALA A 269 -9.66 -7.42 19.40
CA ALA A 269 -10.70 -8.42 19.63
C ALA A 269 -11.55 -8.06 20.89
N ARG A 270 -10.88 -7.74 22.01
CA ARG A 270 -11.53 -7.31 23.25
C ARG A 270 -12.31 -6.02 23.08
N ARG A 271 -11.74 -5.01 22.40
CA ARG A 271 -12.40 -3.71 22.11
C ARG A 271 -13.71 -3.89 21.36
N ASN A 272 -13.79 -4.92 20.53
CA ASN A 272 -14.96 -5.25 19.72
C ASN A 272 -15.90 -6.28 20.37
N GLY A 273 -15.60 -6.79 21.58
CA GLY A 273 -16.40 -7.80 22.25
C GLY A 273 -16.45 -9.15 21.54
N LEU A 274 -15.43 -9.48 20.72
CA LEU A 274 -15.38 -10.71 19.95
C LEU A 274 -14.79 -11.85 20.80
N THR A 275 -15.64 -12.75 21.25
CA THR A 275 -15.26 -13.91 22.08
C THR A 275 -14.91 -15.14 21.25
N ASN A 276 -15.30 -15.15 19.99
CA ASN A 276 -15.05 -16.20 19.01
C ASN A 276 -13.73 -16.04 18.24
N LEU A 277 -12.91 -15.02 18.57
CA LEU A 277 -11.62 -14.76 17.97
C LEU A 277 -10.50 -15.09 18.97
N LYS A 278 -9.72 -16.13 18.64
CA LYS A 278 -8.50 -16.52 19.34
C LYS A 278 -7.29 -15.96 18.57
N VAL A 279 -6.36 -15.33 19.28
CA VAL A 279 -5.12 -14.82 18.71
C VAL A 279 -3.94 -15.56 19.30
N GLU A 280 -3.08 -16.14 18.45
CA GLU A 280 -1.91 -16.91 18.86
C GLU A 280 -0.62 -16.35 18.28
N ARG A 281 0.45 -16.39 19.07
CA ARG A 281 1.80 -16.10 18.57
C ARG A 281 2.44 -17.40 18.07
N ALA A 282 2.68 -17.47 16.75
CA ALA A 282 3.40 -18.59 16.14
C ALA A 282 4.03 -18.17 14.81
N ASN A 283 5.05 -18.92 14.39
CA ASN A 283 5.53 -18.85 13.02
C ASN A 283 4.51 -19.52 12.10
N SER A 284 3.96 -18.79 11.14
CA SER A 284 2.87 -19.27 10.30
C SER A 284 3.27 -20.43 9.40
N PHE A 285 4.52 -20.53 8.94
CA PHE A 285 4.99 -21.68 8.17
C PHE A 285 4.94 -22.99 8.99
N ASP A 286 5.43 -22.93 10.23
CA ASP A 286 5.46 -24.10 11.11
C ASP A 286 4.05 -24.47 11.58
N LEU A 287 3.22 -23.47 11.90
CA LEU A 287 1.85 -23.71 12.31
C LEU A 287 1.03 -24.36 11.19
N LEU A 288 1.10 -23.86 9.96
CA LEU A 288 0.37 -24.45 8.83
C LEU A 288 0.76 -25.92 8.60
N ARG A 289 2.07 -26.26 8.75
CA ARG A 289 2.55 -27.65 8.71
C ARG A 289 1.95 -28.50 9.83
N ALA A 290 1.92 -27.96 11.06
CA ALA A 290 1.38 -28.66 12.21
C ALA A 290 -0.13 -28.88 12.11
N LEU A 291 -0.88 -27.89 11.63
CA LEU A 291 -2.32 -28.01 11.41
C LEU A 291 -2.64 -29.05 10.32
N GLU A 292 -1.89 -29.04 9.20
CA GLU A 292 -2.02 -30.03 8.13
C GLU A 292 -1.75 -31.45 8.65
N SER A 293 -0.68 -31.64 9.45
CA SER A 293 -0.33 -32.97 10.01
C SER A 293 -1.38 -33.51 10.98
N ARG A 294 -2.19 -32.63 11.60
CA ARG A 294 -3.31 -33.00 12.48
C ARG A 294 -4.62 -33.22 11.69
N GLY A 295 -4.63 -33.00 10.38
CA GLY A 295 -5.84 -33.10 9.56
C GLY A 295 -6.87 -32.01 9.84
N GLU A 296 -6.44 -30.86 10.36
CA GLU A 296 -7.32 -29.73 10.64
C GLU A 296 -7.89 -29.14 9.33
N LEU A 297 -9.16 -28.77 9.35
CA LEU A 297 -9.83 -28.17 8.20
C LEU A 297 -10.61 -26.92 8.62
N TYR A 298 -10.60 -25.92 7.74
CA TYR A 298 -11.26 -24.62 7.91
C TYR A 298 -12.19 -24.32 6.74
N ASP A 299 -13.25 -23.58 7.01
CA ASP A 299 -14.18 -23.09 5.98
C ASP A 299 -13.59 -21.88 5.24
N VAL A 300 -12.77 -21.08 5.94
CA VAL A 300 -12.08 -19.92 5.36
C VAL A 300 -10.62 -19.93 5.82
N VAL A 301 -9.70 -19.85 4.88
CA VAL A 301 -8.25 -19.69 5.14
C VAL A 301 -7.74 -18.42 4.47
N VAL A 302 -7.07 -17.56 5.24
CA VAL A 302 -6.40 -16.35 4.75
C VAL A 302 -4.89 -16.54 4.83
N ILE A 303 -4.21 -16.31 3.71
CA ILE A 303 -2.75 -16.31 3.58
C ILE A 303 -2.32 -14.94 3.05
N ASP A 304 -1.97 -14.02 3.97
CA ASP A 304 -1.52 -12.65 3.66
C ASP A 304 -0.11 -12.36 4.23
N PRO A 305 0.92 -13.05 3.73
CA PRO A 305 2.27 -12.91 4.27
C PRO A 305 2.88 -11.53 3.96
N PRO A 306 3.89 -11.09 4.73
CA PRO A 306 4.67 -9.92 4.40
C PRO A 306 5.34 -10.07 3.02
N ALA A 307 5.80 -8.96 2.43
CA ALA A 307 6.48 -8.99 1.14
C ALA A 307 7.72 -9.89 1.17
N LEU A 308 7.65 -11.08 0.55
CA LEU A 308 8.75 -12.06 0.50
C LEU A 308 9.80 -11.69 -0.55
N ALA A 309 9.44 -10.93 -1.60
CA ALA A 309 10.34 -10.47 -2.67
C ALA A 309 10.65 -8.97 -2.53
N LYS A 310 11.40 -8.57 -1.50
CA LYS A 310 11.71 -7.14 -1.24
C LYS A 310 12.84 -6.60 -2.12
N ARG A 311 14.00 -7.27 -2.17
CA ARG A 311 15.23 -6.86 -2.88
C ARG A 311 15.94 -8.09 -3.45
N GLY A 312 16.86 -7.89 -4.40
CA GLY A 312 17.68 -8.94 -4.99
C GLY A 312 17.38 -9.22 -6.47
N GLY A 313 18.16 -10.09 -7.12
CA GLY A 313 18.02 -10.51 -8.50
C GLY A 313 16.91 -11.57 -8.71
N GLU A 314 16.97 -12.28 -9.84
CA GLU A 314 16.03 -13.35 -10.20
C GLU A 314 16.02 -14.50 -9.17
N ALA A 315 17.19 -14.86 -8.62
CA ALA A 315 17.29 -15.90 -7.60
C ALA A 315 16.47 -15.58 -6.33
N ALA A 316 16.45 -14.30 -5.89
CA ALA A 316 15.64 -13.86 -4.76
C ALA A 316 14.14 -13.92 -5.09
N LEU A 317 13.75 -13.58 -6.33
CA LEU A 317 12.37 -13.69 -6.80
C LEU A 317 11.92 -15.15 -6.85
N ALA A 318 12.75 -16.07 -7.37
CA ALA A 318 12.48 -17.50 -7.39
C ALA A 318 12.35 -18.09 -5.96
N THR A 319 13.18 -17.63 -5.02
CA THR A 319 13.06 -18.05 -3.60
C THR A 319 11.75 -17.58 -2.99
N ALA A 320 11.36 -16.32 -3.24
CA ALA A 320 10.07 -15.80 -2.77
C ALA A 320 8.89 -16.56 -3.40
N ALA A 321 8.94 -16.88 -4.69
CA ALA A 321 7.91 -17.66 -5.38
C ALA A 321 7.71 -19.04 -4.74
N ARG A 322 8.82 -19.74 -4.41
CA ARG A 322 8.74 -21.04 -3.68
C ARG A 322 8.10 -20.91 -2.31
N ALA A 323 8.43 -19.86 -1.57
CA ALA A 323 7.85 -19.62 -0.24
C ALA A 323 6.35 -19.30 -0.34
N TYR A 324 5.93 -18.46 -1.30
CA TYR A 324 4.50 -18.22 -1.56
C TYR A 324 3.79 -19.52 -1.95
N LYS A 325 4.38 -20.31 -2.87
CA LYS A 325 3.79 -21.59 -3.31
C LYS A 325 3.61 -22.53 -2.12
N GLU A 326 4.59 -22.66 -1.22
CA GLU A 326 4.46 -23.51 -0.02
C GLU A 326 3.30 -23.06 0.87
N LEU A 327 3.20 -21.76 1.17
CA LEU A 327 2.12 -21.23 2.00
C LEU A 327 0.74 -21.49 1.39
N LEU A 328 0.59 -21.25 0.10
CA LEU A 328 -0.69 -21.43 -0.61
C LEU A 328 -1.07 -22.90 -0.75
N LEU A 329 -0.11 -23.79 -0.99
CA LEU A 329 -0.33 -25.23 -1.01
C LEU A 329 -0.92 -25.71 0.32
N ARG A 330 -0.31 -25.28 1.45
CA ARG A 330 -0.83 -25.65 2.78
C ARG A 330 -2.17 -25.01 3.06
N GLY A 331 -2.35 -23.73 2.70
CA GLY A 331 -3.64 -23.05 2.77
C GLY A 331 -4.73 -23.82 2.02
N ALA A 332 -4.44 -24.29 0.79
CA ALA A 332 -5.37 -25.06 -0.01
C ALA A 332 -5.73 -26.44 0.62
N ARG A 333 -4.74 -27.11 1.23
CA ARG A 333 -4.99 -28.39 1.94
C ARG A 333 -5.77 -28.22 3.22
N LEU A 334 -5.58 -27.12 3.94
CA LEU A 334 -6.32 -26.77 5.15
C LEU A 334 -7.73 -26.24 4.87
N THR A 335 -8.03 -25.87 3.62
CA THR A 335 -9.36 -25.41 3.23
C THR A 335 -10.25 -26.63 2.88
N ARG A 336 -11.43 -26.71 3.49
CA ARG A 336 -12.43 -27.76 3.17
C ARG A 336 -12.87 -27.69 1.70
N PRO A 337 -13.31 -28.81 1.09
CA PRO A 337 -14.10 -28.73 -0.12
C PRO A 337 -15.31 -27.81 0.06
N GLY A 338 -15.55 -26.90 -0.89
CA GLY A 338 -16.53 -25.82 -0.79
C GLY A 338 -16.09 -24.59 0.00
N GLY A 339 -14.98 -24.66 0.72
CA GLY A 339 -14.44 -23.56 1.52
C GLY A 339 -13.69 -22.51 0.69
N LEU A 340 -13.28 -21.43 1.35
CA LEU A 340 -12.66 -20.26 0.74
C LEU A 340 -11.17 -20.17 1.12
N LEU A 341 -10.30 -19.97 0.11
CA LEU A 341 -8.90 -19.61 0.29
C LEU A 341 -8.68 -18.18 -0.22
N CYS A 342 -8.28 -17.26 0.65
CA CYS A 342 -7.83 -15.92 0.30
C CYS A 342 -6.31 -15.91 0.23
N ALA A 343 -5.76 -15.68 -0.97
CA ALA A 343 -4.34 -15.69 -1.28
C ALA A 343 -3.86 -14.27 -1.57
N CYS A 344 -2.93 -13.73 -0.74
CA CYS A 344 -2.45 -12.35 -0.87
C CYS A 344 -0.94 -12.28 -1.13
N SER A 345 -0.53 -11.23 -1.86
CA SER A 345 0.86 -10.84 -2.01
C SER A 345 0.98 -9.33 -2.22
N CYS A 346 1.72 -8.67 -1.33
CA CYS A 346 2.09 -7.25 -1.46
C CYS A 346 3.46 -7.03 -2.11
N SER A 347 4.10 -8.06 -2.68
CA SER A 347 5.38 -7.95 -3.36
C SER A 347 5.20 -7.30 -4.74
N GLY A 348 5.67 -6.04 -4.90
CA GLY A 348 5.58 -5.33 -6.18
C GLY A 348 6.38 -5.98 -7.33
N ARG A 349 7.38 -6.81 -7.03
CA ARG A 349 8.16 -7.57 -8.01
C ARG A 349 7.45 -8.82 -8.54
N VAL A 350 6.46 -9.34 -7.82
CA VAL A 350 5.60 -10.45 -8.27
C VAL A 350 4.49 -9.83 -9.10
N THR A 351 4.56 -9.95 -10.42
CA THR A 351 3.51 -9.48 -11.34
C THR A 351 2.22 -10.27 -11.16
N ARG A 352 1.10 -9.77 -11.68
CA ARG A 352 -0.18 -10.50 -11.65
C ARG A 352 -0.09 -11.85 -12.37
N ALA A 353 0.58 -11.91 -13.52
CA ALA A 353 0.78 -13.15 -14.26
C ALA A 353 1.62 -14.16 -13.46
N HIS A 354 2.74 -13.71 -12.88
CA HIS A 354 3.58 -14.56 -12.04
C HIS A 354 2.84 -15.02 -10.76
N TRP A 355 1.96 -14.17 -10.19
CA TRP A 355 1.12 -14.56 -9.07
C TRP A 355 0.11 -15.66 -9.45
N GLU A 356 -0.48 -15.57 -10.64
CA GLU A 356 -1.40 -16.58 -11.17
C GLU A 356 -0.70 -17.93 -11.32
N GLU A 357 0.53 -17.95 -11.88
CA GLU A 357 1.36 -19.16 -11.99
C GLU A 357 1.63 -19.78 -10.61
N ILE A 358 2.06 -18.98 -9.63
CA ILE A 358 2.32 -19.45 -8.26
C ILE A 358 1.06 -20.07 -7.62
N CYS A 359 -0.09 -19.41 -7.75
CA CYS A 359 -1.36 -19.91 -7.21
C CYS A 359 -1.80 -21.22 -7.89
N THR A 360 -1.72 -21.27 -9.23
CA THR A 360 -2.10 -22.45 -10.01
C THR A 360 -1.23 -23.64 -9.65
N ASP A 361 0.08 -23.45 -9.58
CA ASP A 361 1.03 -24.47 -9.17
C ASP A 361 0.79 -24.97 -7.74
N ALA A 362 0.48 -24.05 -6.81
CA ALA A 362 0.20 -24.41 -5.42
C ALA A 362 -1.06 -25.26 -5.30
N LEU A 363 -2.12 -24.92 -6.02
CA LEU A 363 -3.37 -25.68 -6.07
C LEU A 363 -3.15 -27.07 -6.70
N GLY A 364 -2.40 -27.13 -7.80
CA GLY A 364 -2.05 -28.39 -8.47
C GLY A 364 -1.27 -29.33 -7.56
N ASP A 365 -0.22 -28.84 -6.87
CA ASP A 365 0.57 -29.61 -5.92
C ASP A 365 -0.22 -30.01 -4.66
N ALA A 366 -1.22 -29.21 -4.29
CA ALA A 366 -2.17 -29.56 -3.22
C ALA A 366 -3.15 -30.67 -3.62
N GLY A 367 -3.26 -31.00 -4.91
CA GLY A 367 -4.27 -31.91 -5.46
C GLY A 367 -5.68 -31.32 -5.39
N ARG A 368 -5.81 -29.99 -5.50
CA ARG A 368 -7.07 -29.28 -5.38
C ARG A 368 -7.42 -28.54 -6.68
N ALA A 369 -8.64 -28.71 -7.16
CA ALA A 369 -9.24 -27.77 -8.11
C ALA A 369 -9.93 -26.63 -7.36
N ALA A 370 -10.06 -25.47 -8.00
CA ALA A 370 -10.71 -24.32 -7.37
C ALA A 370 -11.39 -23.41 -8.40
N HIS A 371 -12.50 -22.81 -8.01
CA HIS A 371 -13.06 -21.67 -8.75
C HIS A 371 -12.41 -20.36 -8.27
N VAL A 372 -12.01 -19.51 -9.20
CA VAL A 372 -11.58 -18.12 -8.88
C VAL A 372 -12.84 -17.28 -8.69
N LEU A 373 -13.10 -16.84 -7.46
CA LEU A 373 -14.25 -15.97 -7.17
C LEU A 373 -13.90 -14.50 -7.35
N SER A 374 -12.64 -14.12 -7.04
CA SER A 374 -12.17 -12.74 -7.15
C SER A 374 -10.69 -12.66 -7.47
N ARG A 375 -10.30 -11.71 -8.33
CA ARG A 375 -8.94 -11.26 -8.55
C ARG A 375 -8.86 -9.78 -8.18
N ALA A 376 -8.80 -9.48 -6.88
CA ALA A 376 -8.72 -8.12 -6.37
C ALA A 376 -7.26 -7.63 -6.22
N GLY A 377 -7.13 -6.33 -6.09
CA GLY A 377 -5.91 -5.61 -5.72
C GLY A 377 -6.09 -4.86 -4.40
N ALA A 378 -5.45 -3.69 -4.30
CA ALA A 378 -5.67 -2.79 -3.18
C ALA A 378 -7.09 -2.21 -3.20
N GLY A 379 -7.56 -1.76 -2.04
CA GLY A 379 -8.88 -1.17 -1.89
C GLY A 379 -9.10 0.06 -2.78
N ARG A 380 -10.36 0.44 -2.99
CA ARG A 380 -10.78 1.53 -3.88
C ARG A 380 -10.12 2.88 -3.58
N ASP A 381 -9.73 3.12 -2.33
CA ASP A 381 -9.00 4.30 -1.89
C ASP A 381 -7.51 4.30 -2.30
N HIS A 382 -7.01 3.20 -2.86
CA HIS A 382 -5.66 3.04 -3.41
C HIS A 382 -5.74 2.84 -4.95
N PRO A 383 -6.18 3.85 -5.73
CA PRO A 383 -6.36 3.68 -7.16
C PRO A 383 -5.05 3.39 -7.88
N GLU A 384 -5.10 2.49 -8.85
CA GLU A 384 -3.98 2.26 -9.76
C GLU A 384 -4.01 3.27 -10.90
N LEU A 385 -2.85 3.81 -11.28
CA LEU A 385 -2.73 4.68 -12.43
C LEU A 385 -2.58 3.85 -13.70
N ALA A 386 -3.51 3.99 -14.62
CA ALA A 386 -3.48 3.28 -15.90
C ALA A 386 -2.14 3.51 -16.63
N GLY A 387 -1.47 2.42 -17.05
CA GLY A 387 -0.16 2.47 -17.69
C GLY A 387 1.03 2.59 -16.72
N VAL A 388 0.80 2.57 -15.40
CA VAL A 388 1.84 2.62 -14.36
C VAL A 388 1.64 1.45 -13.39
N PRO A 389 2.04 0.23 -13.77
CA PRO A 389 1.80 -0.98 -12.98
C PRO A 389 2.45 -0.93 -11.60
N GLU A 390 3.46 -0.08 -11.40
CA GLU A 390 4.12 0.14 -10.12
C GLU A 390 3.18 0.70 -9.04
N THR A 391 2.05 1.29 -9.42
CA THR A 391 1.02 1.77 -8.49
C THR A 391 0.11 0.66 -7.97
N GLY A 392 0.13 -0.52 -8.61
CA GLY A 392 -0.69 -1.71 -8.27
C GLY A 392 0.13 -2.83 -7.64
N HIS A 393 0.53 -2.70 -6.38
CA HIS A 393 1.43 -3.64 -5.72
C HIS A 393 0.75 -4.84 -5.06
N LEU A 394 -0.54 -4.74 -4.70
CA LEU A 394 -1.27 -5.77 -3.99
C LEU A 394 -2.01 -6.72 -4.95
N LYS A 395 -1.99 -8.01 -4.64
CA LYS A 395 -2.85 -9.07 -5.17
C LYS A 395 -3.55 -9.71 -3.99
N ALA A 396 -4.89 -9.81 -4.03
CA ALA A 396 -5.73 -10.47 -3.04
C ALA A 396 -6.81 -11.27 -3.77
N TRP A 397 -6.53 -12.55 -3.99
CA TRP A 397 -7.37 -13.42 -4.80
C TRP A 397 -8.11 -14.42 -3.93
N THR A 398 -9.40 -14.58 -4.17
CA THR A 398 -10.26 -15.50 -3.42
C THR A 398 -10.66 -16.67 -4.31
N TYR A 399 -10.42 -17.87 -3.80
CA TYR A 399 -10.73 -19.14 -4.42
C TYR A 399 -11.80 -19.88 -3.61
N ARG A 400 -12.68 -20.62 -4.30
CA ARG A 400 -13.50 -21.67 -3.70
C ARG A 400 -12.88 -23.01 -4.05
N ILE A 401 -12.45 -23.77 -3.05
CA ILE A 401 -11.83 -25.09 -3.21
C ILE A 401 -12.93 -26.10 -3.56
N LEU A 402 -12.65 -26.99 -4.55
CA LEU A 402 -13.58 -28.04 -5.01
C LEU A 402 -13.26 -29.37 -4.36
#